data_95e346e81fd0e909de7985a3e66e3c9e
#
_entry.id   95e346e81fd0e909de7985a3e66e3c9e
#
_cell.length_a   1.000
_cell.length_b   1.000
_cell.length_c   1.000
_cell.angle_alpha   90.00
_cell.angle_beta   90.00
_cell.angle_gamma   90.00
#
_symmetry.space_group_name_H-M   'P 1'
#
loop_
_entity.id
_entity.type
_entity.pdbx_description
1 polymer ?
#
loop_
_entity_poly.entity_id
_entity_poly.type
_entity_poly.pdbx_seq_one_letter_code
_entity_poly.pdbx_strand_id
1 'polypeptide(L)'
;RIGWDKAHVFHNNQIVPLQPPITPIGNDLFTDGKDTYFCASRPDFKAGTNDYPPIKQVGSNGQKFSALNSSPYLSTDGTYFYYQGEKIDGAKDTIFPIFELRERDKNSKKISFSCYFSDGKRVFYKNHLLDETFTDDLVTDIFSNHGYFEYLYHLNGGKVFIDGKPFMPNEAPYHLLISDNSYTDHLFFTNENGVYYYDLEEKKAKKAMDSNPFKGYKKEDNGYFYNEKNILFFRPRTHIARGRRYKGMTGYST
;
A
#
# COMPACT_ATOMS: atom_id res chain seq x y z
N ARG A 1 -1.27 -0.63 -23.83
CA ARG A 1 -1.64 0.60 -24.59
C ARG A 1 -2.97 0.38 -25.25
N ILE A 2 -3.81 1.41 -25.28
CA ILE A 2 -5.07 1.40 -26.03
C ILE A 2 -4.90 2.18 -27.33
N GLY A 3 -5.53 1.70 -28.40
CA GLY A 3 -5.56 2.34 -29.71
C GLY A 3 -6.84 1.95 -30.46
N TRP A 4 -7.17 2.64 -31.54
CA TRP A 4 -8.35 2.34 -32.34
C TRP A 4 -8.16 2.70 -33.82
N ASP A 5 -8.91 2.04 -34.66
CA ASP A 5 -9.14 2.38 -36.07
C ASP A 5 -10.61 2.80 -36.28
N LYS A 6 -11.09 2.76 -37.51
CA LYS A 6 -12.47 3.14 -37.83
C LYS A 6 -13.52 2.14 -37.31
N ALA A 7 -13.13 0.90 -37.05
CA ALA A 7 -14.06 -0.20 -36.77
C ALA A 7 -13.80 -0.87 -35.41
N HIS A 8 -12.57 -0.79 -34.88
CA HIS A 8 -12.17 -1.58 -33.74
C HIS A 8 -11.36 -0.74 -32.75
N VAL A 9 -11.47 -1.12 -31.49
CA VAL A 9 -10.59 -0.67 -30.40
C VAL A 9 -9.69 -1.82 -30.00
N PHE A 10 -8.42 -1.51 -29.78
CA PHE A 10 -7.38 -2.47 -29.40
C PHE A 10 -6.80 -2.14 -28.04
N HIS A 11 -6.63 -3.14 -27.20
CA HIS A 11 -5.88 -3.05 -25.97
C HIS A 11 -4.87 -4.18 -25.93
N ASN A 12 -3.56 -3.83 -25.86
CA ASN A 12 -2.47 -4.80 -25.86
C ASN A 12 -2.58 -5.82 -27.03
N ASN A 13 -2.79 -5.33 -28.24
CA ASN A 13 -2.93 -6.10 -29.48
C ASN A 13 -4.16 -7.04 -29.56
N GLN A 14 -5.11 -6.89 -28.64
CA GLN A 14 -6.39 -7.61 -28.70
C GLN A 14 -7.53 -6.65 -29.01
N ILE A 15 -8.48 -7.08 -29.83
CA ILE A 15 -9.72 -6.33 -30.06
C ILE A 15 -10.56 -6.40 -28.78
N VAL A 16 -11.11 -5.26 -28.38
CA VAL A 16 -11.89 -5.11 -27.17
C VAL A 16 -13.30 -4.58 -27.48
N PRO A 17 -14.28 -4.79 -26.58
CA PRO A 17 -15.69 -4.54 -26.88
C PRO A 17 -16.10 -3.06 -26.86
N LEU A 18 -15.17 -2.12 -26.98
CA LEU A 18 -15.46 -0.69 -27.10
C LEU A 18 -15.74 -0.34 -28.57
N GLN A 19 -16.60 0.65 -28.77
CA GLN A 19 -16.89 1.19 -30.09
C GLN A 19 -16.09 2.48 -30.34
N PRO A 20 -15.38 2.60 -31.47
CA PRO A 20 -14.70 3.84 -31.81
C PRO A 20 -15.69 4.93 -32.24
N PRO A 21 -15.40 6.22 -32.04
CA PRO A 21 -14.19 6.72 -31.38
C PRO A 21 -14.24 6.59 -29.86
N ILE A 22 -13.10 6.37 -29.24
CA ILE A 22 -12.99 6.38 -27.78
C ILE A 22 -12.38 7.67 -27.27
N THR A 23 -12.79 8.07 -26.07
CA THR A 23 -12.28 9.25 -25.37
C THR A 23 -11.65 8.84 -24.05
N PRO A 24 -10.36 9.19 -23.78
CA PRO A 24 -9.77 8.96 -22.49
C PRO A 24 -10.37 9.90 -21.44
N ILE A 25 -10.69 9.35 -20.28
CA ILE A 25 -11.17 10.10 -19.10
C ILE A 25 -9.99 10.40 -18.15
N GLY A 26 -9.00 9.50 -18.09
CA GLY A 26 -7.88 9.50 -17.16
C GLY A 26 -7.93 8.29 -16.23
N ASN A 27 -6.81 8.03 -15.53
CA ASN A 27 -6.70 6.91 -14.59
C ASN A 27 -7.12 5.56 -15.21
N ASP A 28 -6.67 5.32 -16.45
CA ASP A 28 -6.98 4.12 -17.22
C ASP A 28 -8.48 3.93 -17.57
N LEU A 29 -9.29 4.99 -17.45
CA LEU A 29 -10.70 5.00 -17.89
C LEU A 29 -10.84 5.57 -19.28
N PHE A 30 -11.71 4.94 -20.07
CA PHE A 30 -12.08 5.32 -21.44
C PHE A 30 -13.57 5.19 -21.65
N THR A 31 -14.15 6.05 -22.48
CA THR A 31 -15.56 5.96 -22.88
C THR A 31 -15.70 5.97 -24.39
N ASP A 32 -16.70 5.26 -24.90
CA ASP A 32 -17.18 5.33 -26.29
C ASP A 32 -18.40 6.27 -26.43
N GLY A 33 -18.69 7.06 -25.39
CA GLY A 33 -19.84 7.96 -25.32
C GLY A 33 -21.09 7.33 -24.75
N LYS A 34 -21.19 5.99 -24.74
CA LYS A 34 -22.29 5.23 -24.15
C LYS A 34 -21.88 4.53 -22.87
N ASP A 35 -20.79 3.82 -22.92
CA ASP A 35 -20.28 3.00 -21.82
C ASP A 35 -18.88 3.48 -21.41
N THR A 36 -18.50 3.19 -20.18
CA THR A 36 -17.18 3.52 -19.62
C THR A 36 -16.48 2.23 -19.22
N TYR A 37 -15.19 2.16 -19.54
CA TYR A 37 -14.36 0.98 -19.33
C TYR A 37 -13.06 1.34 -18.62
N PHE A 38 -12.62 0.47 -17.72
CA PHE A 38 -11.28 0.47 -17.15
C PHE A 38 -10.39 -0.45 -18.00
N CYS A 39 -9.29 0.11 -18.51
CA CYS A 39 -8.32 -0.57 -19.36
C CYS A 39 -6.93 -0.32 -18.80
N ALA A 40 -6.44 -1.20 -17.95
CA ALA A 40 -5.14 -1.02 -17.27
C ALA A 40 -4.00 -0.76 -18.25
N SER A 41 -3.25 0.31 -18.05
CA SER A 41 -2.08 0.67 -18.86
C SER A 41 -0.81 -0.10 -18.47
N ARG A 42 -0.83 -0.78 -17.33
CA ARG A 42 0.31 -1.54 -16.78
C ARG A 42 -0.13 -2.93 -16.34
N PRO A 43 0.73 -3.94 -16.47
CA PRO A 43 0.47 -5.26 -15.90
C PRO A 43 0.43 -5.19 -14.38
N ASP A 44 -0.28 -6.13 -13.76
CA ASP A 44 -0.31 -6.25 -12.31
C ASP A 44 0.95 -6.96 -11.80
N PHE A 45 2.01 -6.18 -11.59
CA PHE A 45 3.27 -6.70 -11.04
C PHE A 45 3.15 -7.32 -9.64
N LYS A 46 2.12 -6.94 -8.87
CA LYS A 46 1.87 -7.52 -7.54
C LYS A 46 1.32 -8.95 -7.64
N ALA A 47 0.63 -9.27 -8.71
CA ALA A 47 0.17 -10.63 -8.98
C ALA A 47 1.31 -11.58 -9.43
N GLY A 48 2.51 -11.06 -9.64
CA GLY A 48 3.65 -11.84 -10.12
C GLY A 48 3.52 -12.28 -11.59
N THR A 49 2.56 -11.71 -12.30
CA THR A 49 2.32 -11.94 -13.74
C THR A 49 2.69 -10.70 -14.52
N ASN A 50 3.07 -10.89 -15.78
CA ASN A 50 3.19 -9.80 -16.74
C ASN A 50 1.88 -9.57 -17.51
N ASP A 51 0.79 -10.15 -17.04
CA ASP A 51 -0.50 -10.06 -17.68
C ASP A 51 -1.21 -8.77 -17.30
N TYR A 52 -1.88 -8.18 -18.27
CA TYR A 52 -2.73 -7.03 -18.01
C TYR A 52 -4.06 -7.48 -17.42
N PRO A 53 -4.58 -6.76 -16.42
CA PRO A 53 -5.92 -7.02 -15.94
C PRO A 53 -6.93 -6.99 -17.08
N PRO A 54 -7.97 -7.82 -17.03
CA PRO A 54 -9.03 -7.81 -18.05
C PRO A 54 -9.73 -6.44 -18.07
N ILE A 55 -10.20 -6.05 -19.26
CA ILE A 55 -10.99 -4.84 -19.40
C ILE A 55 -12.30 -5.02 -18.64
N LYS A 56 -12.68 -4.01 -17.88
CA LYS A 56 -13.90 -4.00 -17.08
C LYS A 56 -14.81 -2.88 -17.54
N GLN A 57 -16.07 -3.18 -17.84
CA GLN A 57 -17.10 -2.15 -17.97
C GLN A 57 -17.43 -1.63 -16.56
N VAL A 58 -17.28 -0.33 -16.36
CA VAL A 58 -17.47 0.33 -15.05
C VAL A 58 -18.69 1.23 -15.03
N GLY A 59 -19.19 1.64 -16.18
CA GLY A 59 -20.39 2.45 -16.32
C GLY A 59 -21.11 2.18 -17.64
N SER A 60 -22.39 2.54 -17.70
CA SER A 60 -23.24 2.34 -18.86
C SER A 60 -24.23 3.49 -19.04
N ASN A 61 -24.89 3.52 -20.20
CA ASN A 61 -25.98 4.46 -20.51
C ASN A 61 -25.60 5.94 -20.36
N GLY A 62 -24.37 6.31 -20.72
CA GLY A 62 -23.90 7.70 -20.67
C GLY A 62 -23.54 8.19 -19.27
N GLN A 63 -23.39 7.30 -18.29
CA GLN A 63 -22.89 7.63 -16.95
C GLN A 63 -21.52 8.31 -17.05
N LYS A 64 -21.41 9.49 -16.47
CA LYS A 64 -20.18 10.30 -16.54
C LYS A 64 -19.21 9.92 -15.43
N PHE A 65 -17.99 9.61 -15.81
CA PHE A 65 -16.89 9.38 -14.90
C PHE A 65 -15.87 10.51 -14.95
N SER A 66 -15.15 10.69 -13.84
CA SER A 66 -14.03 11.61 -13.73
C SER A 66 -12.88 10.95 -12.98
N ALA A 67 -11.66 11.14 -13.48
CA ALA A 67 -10.44 10.75 -12.76
C ALA A 67 -10.19 11.70 -11.59
N LEU A 68 -9.73 11.17 -10.47
CA LEU A 68 -9.29 11.99 -9.34
C LEU A 68 -7.79 12.29 -9.46
N ASN A 69 -7.43 13.57 -9.40
CA ASN A 69 -6.03 14.01 -9.58
C ASN A 69 -5.12 13.64 -8.39
N SER A 70 -5.69 13.26 -7.25
CA SER A 70 -4.94 12.89 -6.05
C SER A 70 -4.32 11.50 -6.10
N SER A 71 -4.81 10.63 -6.99
CA SER A 71 -4.30 9.27 -7.15
C SER A 71 -4.54 8.77 -8.58
N PRO A 72 -3.59 8.03 -9.18
CA PRO A 72 -3.77 7.43 -10.51
C PRO A 72 -4.72 6.22 -10.49
N TYR A 73 -5.20 5.82 -9.33
CA TYR A 73 -6.05 4.65 -9.16
C TYR A 73 -7.51 4.99 -8.92
N LEU A 74 -7.82 6.25 -8.57
CA LEU A 74 -9.13 6.67 -8.12
C LEU A 74 -9.92 7.39 -9.20
N SER A 75 -11.22 7.10 -9.25
CA SER A 75 -12.19 7.80 -10.09
C SER A 75 -13.54 7.90 -9.38
N THR A 76 -14.45 8.71 -9.94
CA THR A 76 -15.81 8.88 -9.45
C THR A 76 -16.79 9.03 -10.58
N ASP A 77 -18.04 8.62 -10.37
CA ASP A 77 -19.20 8.92 -11.24
C ASP A 77 -20.05 10.10 -10.68
N GLY A 78 -19.53 10.78 -9.65
CA GLY A 78 -20.25 11.84 -8.94
C GLY A 78 -21.12 11.36 -7.78
N THR A 79 -21.34 10.04 -7.67
CA THR A 79 -22.11 9.40 -6.57
C THR A 79 -21.26 8.43 -5.78
N TYR A 80 -20.41 7.69 -6.48
CA TYR A 80 -19.56 6.66 -5.91
C TYR A 80 -18.11 6.87 -6.31
N PHE A 81 -17.23 6.27 -5.52
CA PHE A 81 -15.78 6.22 -5.79
C PHE A 81 -15.39 4.83 -6.26
N TYR A 82 -14.35 4.79 -7.09
CA TYR A 82 -13.85 3.56 -7.71
C TYR A 82 -12.33 3.50 -7.61
N TYR A 83 -11.83 2.33 -7.29
CA TYR A 83 -10.42 1.98 -7.36
C TYR A 83 -10.19 1.07 -8.57
N GLN A 84 -9.46 1.54 -9.57
CA GLN A 84 -9.19 0.79 -10.80
C GLN A 84 -10.47 0.17 -11.42
N GLY A 85 -11.52 0.95 -11.51
CA GLY A 85 -12.81 0.54 -12.04
C GLY A 85 -13.66 -0.33 -11.12
N GLU A 86 -13.22 -0.64 -9.90
CA GLU A 86 -14.02 -1.34 -8.89
C GLU A 86 -14.59 -0.36 -7.87
N LYS A 87 -15.89 -0.45 -7.62
CA LYS A 87 -16.57 0.41 -6.67
C LYS A 87 -15.98 0.22 -5.27
N ILE A 88 -15.73 1.34 -4.57
CA ILE A 88 -15.33 1.34 -3.17
C ILE A 88 -16.58 1.37 -2.32
N ASP A 89 -16.89 0.24 -1.69
CA ASP A 89 -18.11 0.12 -0.91
C ASP A 89 -18.09 1.00 0.34
N GLY A 90 -19.16 1.77 0.47
CA GLY A 90 -19.38 2.64 1.62
C GLY A 90 -18.68 3.99 1.58
N ALA A 91 -17.70 4.24 0.70
CA ALA A 91 -17.08 5.55 0.58
C ALA A 91 -18.11 6.59 0.12
N LYS A 92 -18.20 7.73 0.82
CA LYS A 92 -19.15 8.81 0.57
C LYS A 92 -18.45 10.15 0.67
N ASP A 93 -19.02 11.13 -0.04
CA ASP A 93 -18.71 12.57 0.00
C ASP A 93 -17.30 12.94 -0.47
N THR A 94 -16.27 12.26 -0.04
CA THR A 94 -14.88 12.50 -0.44
C THR A 94 -14.06 11.22 -0.28
N ILE A 95 -12.94 11.14 -1.00
CA ILE A 95 -11.91 10.14 -0.78
C ILE A 95 -10.55 10.72 -1.15
N PHE A 96 -9.54 10.42 -0.35
CA PHE A 96 -8.18 10.86 -0.60
C PHE A 96 -7.19 9.76 -0.20
N PRO A 97 -6.02 9.69 -0.87
CA PRO A 97 -4.98 8.73 -0.52
C PRO A 97 -4.37 9.07 0.83
N ILE A 98 -4.04 8.04 1.62
CA ILE A 98 -3.17 8.18 2.78
C ILE A 98 -1.75 8.26 2.25
N PHE A 99 -1.06 9.36 2.52
CA PHE A 99 0.24 9.63 1.93
C PHE A 99 1.36 8.84 2.61
N GLU A 100 2.39 8.53 1.86
CA GLU A 100 3.64 8.00 2.38
C GLU A 100 4.30 9.00 3.33
N LEU A 101 5.00 8.51 4.35
CA LEU A 101 5.70 9.35 5.32
C LEU A 101 6.64 10.36 4.64
N ARG A 102 7.34 9.94 3.60
CA ARG A 102 8.25 10.80 2.80
C ARG A 102 7.55 11.93 2.06
N GLU A 103 6.27 11.82 1.80
CA GLU A 103 5.49 12.84 1.07
C GLU A 103 4.84 13.84 2.03
N ARG A 104 4.59 13.44 3.29
CA ARG A 104 3.95 14.27 4.32
C ARG A 104 4.74 15.55 4.64
N ASP A 105 6.08 15.45 4.61
CA ASP A 105 6.96 16.59 4.93
C ASP A 105 7.12 17.64 3.80
N LYS A 106 6.60 17.38 2.61
CA LYS A 106 6.93 18.17 1.42
C LYS A 106 5.86 19.14 0.93
N ASN A 107 4.72 19.23 1.60
CA ASN A 107 3.64 20.17 1.22
C ASN A 107 3.30 20.14 -0.29
N SER A 108 3.56 19.04 -0.97
CA SER A 108 3.49 18.92 -2.40
C SER A 108 2.14 18.33 -2.81
N LYS A 109 1.50 18.96 -3.77
CA LYS A 109 0.35 18.41 -4.53
C LYS A 109 0.79 17.20 -5.38
N LYS A 110 1.56 16.28 -4.82
CA LYS A 110 2.01 15.11 -5.53
C LYS A 110 0.88 14.09 -5.62
N ILE A 111 0.83 13.43 -6.77
CA ILE A 111 0.00 12.26 -6.98
C ILE A 111 0.54 11.14 -6.10
N SER A 112 -0.27 10.64 -5.19
CA SER A 112 0.08 9.49 -4.34
C SER A 112 -0.21 8.19 -5.06
N PHE A 113 0.73 7.26 -4.98
CA PHE A 113 0.58 5.88 -5.46
C PHE A 113 0.16 4.91 -4.35
N SER A 114 -0.17 5.41 -3.17
CA SER A 114 -0.71 4.59 -2.10
C SER A 114 -2.01 3.91 -2.53
N CYS A 115 -2.16 2.65 -2.12
CA CYS A 115 -3.41 1.89 -2.24
C CYS A 115 -4.29 2.00 -0.99
N TYR A 116 -3.86 2.78 0.02
CA TYR A 116 -4.64 3.11 1.20
C TYR A 116 -5.29 4.48 1.05
N PHE A 117 -6.59 4.54 1.33
CA PHE A 117 -7.41 5.73 1.16
C PHE A 117 -8.24 5.99 2.42
N SER A 118 -8.69 7.23 2.59
CA SER A 118 -9.61 7.62 3.65
C SER A 118 -10.71 8.53 3.12
N ASP A 119 -11.87 8.49 3.75
CA ASP A 119 -12.96 9.48 3.61
C ASP A 119 -12.99 10.47 4.78
N GLY A 120 -11.89 10.56 5.55
CA GLY A 120 -11.77 11.41 6.74
C GLY A 120 -12.24 10.76 8.03
N LYS A 121 -12.83 9.55 7.96
CA LYS A 121 -13.27 8.77 9.12
C LYS A 121 -12.83 7.32 9.04
N ARG A 122 -12.98 6.72 7.89
CA ARG A 122 -12.72 5.30 7.62
C ARG A 122 -11.49 5.15 6.75
N VAL A 123 -10.90 3.98 6.81
CA VAL A 123 -9.72 3.62 6.03
C VAL A 123 -10.08 2.49 5.06
N PHE A 124 -9.60 2.61 3.84
CA PHE A 124 -9.80 1.62 2.77
C PHE A 124 -8.44 1.18 2.24
N TYR A 125 -8.34 -0.09 1.89
CA TYR A 125 -7.25 -0.62 1.08
C TYR A 125 -7.80 -1.10 -0.26
N LYS A 126 -7.39 -0.45 -1.34
CA LYS A 126 -7.99 -0.62 -2.66
C LYS A 126 -9.50 -0.30 -2.59
N ASN A 127 -10.35 -1.27 -2.89
CA ASN A 127 -11.82 -1.14 -2.80
C ASN A 127 -12.43 -1.70 -1.51
N HIS A 128 -11.61 -2.17 -0.55
CA HIS A 128 -12.08 -2.80 0.68
C HIS A 128 -11.97 -1.88 1.90
N LEU A 129 -13.05 -1.82 2.68
CA LEU A 129 -13.05 -1.16 3.99
C LEU A 129 -12.19 -1.94 4.98
N LEU A 130 -11.33 -1.25 5.70
CA LEU A 130 -10.55 -1.82 6.81
C LEU A 130 -11.26 -1.58 8.15
N ASP A 131 -10.98 -2.45 9.12
CA ASP A 131 -11.36 -2.23 10.53
C ASP A 131 -10.38 -1.25 11.17
N GLU A 132 -10.39 0.00 10.67
CA GLU A 132 -9.53 1.08 11.13
C GLU A 132 -10.21 2.44 10.98
N THR A 133 -9.93 3.34 11.93
CA THR A 133 -10.39 4.72 11.92
C THR A 133 -9.27 5.62 11.44
N PHE A 134 -9.58 6.56 10.57
CA PHE A 134 -8.60 7.54 10.11
C PHE A 134 -8.21 8.50 11.25
N THR A 135 -6.91 8.70 11.40
CA THR A 135 -6.30 9.69 12.31
C THR A 135 -5.14 10.38 11.60
N ASP A 136 -4.78 11.58 12.04
CA ASP A 136 -3.75 12.39 11.38
C ASP A 136 -2.33 11.81 11.49
N ASP A 137 -2.08 10.88 12.40
CA ASP A 137 -0.83 10.18 12.55
C ASP A 137 -0.72 8.91 11.70
N LEU A 138 -1.77 8.57 10.96
CA LEU A 138 -1.79 7.41 10.09
C LEU A 138 -1.01 7.69 8.81
N VAL A 139 -0.07 6.81 8.49
CA VAL A 139 0.80 6.93 7.33
C VAL A 139 0.99 5.59 6.63
N THR A 140 1.37 5.65 5.36
CA THR A 140 1.77 4.47 4.59
C THR A 140 3.24 4.51 4.24
N ASP A 141 3.81 3.35 3.96
CA ASP A 141 5.12 3.24 3.31
C ASP A 141 5.18 1.95 2.50
N ILE A 142 6.21 1.84 1.67
CA ILE A 142 6.41 0.72 0.76
C ILE A 142 7.70 0.02 1.14
N PHE A 143 7.62 -1.29 1.31
CA PHE A 143 8.79 -2.14 1.47
C PHE A 143 9.13 -2.82 0.13
N SER A 144 10.32 -2.57 -0.40
CA SER A 144 10.68 -2.97 -1.77
C SER A 144 11.92 -3.86 -1.91
N ASN A 145 12.47 -4.40 -0.80
CA ASN A 145 13.78 -5.08 -0.85
C ASN A 145 13.75 -6.48 -1.51
N HIS A 146 12.76 -7.32 -1.21
CA HIS A 146 12.59 -8.66 -1.80
C HIS A 146 11.14 -8.97 -2.16
N GLY A 147 10.37 -7.96 -2.41
CA GLY A 147 8.96 -7.99 -2.73
C GLY A 147 8.42 -6.58 -2.67
N TYR A 148 7.23 -6.38 -3.17
CA TYR A 148 6.57 -5.10 -3.13
C TYR A 148 5.38 -5.22 -2.19
N PHE A 149 5.52 -4.68 -0.96
CA PHE A 149 4.48 -4.67 0.06
C PHE A 149 4.22 -3.24 0.50
N GLU A 150 2.96 -2.91 0.66
CA GLU A 150 2.53 -1.63 1.17
C GLU A 150 1.99 -1.83 2.58
N TYR A 151 2.42 -1.00 3.52
CA TYR A 151 1.95 -1.09 4.89
C TYR A 151 1.44 0.24 5.42
N LEU A 152 0.45 0.14 6.30
CA LEU A 152 -0.20 1.24 6.98
C LEU A 152 0.08 1.11 8.47
N TYR A 153 0.44 2.21 9.10
CA TYR A 153 0.74 2.23 10.52
C TYR A 153 0.53 3.62 11.14
N HIS A 154 0.41 3.66 12.46
CA HIS A 154 0.33 4.88 13.24
C HIS A 154 1.70 5.32 13.73
N LEU A 155 2.07 6.59 13.55
CA LEU A 155 3.32 7.16 14.04
C LEU A 155 3.41 7.10 15.57
N ASN A 156 2.28 7.27 16.26
CA ASN A 156 2.17 7.23 17.71
C ASN A 156 1.90 5.84 18.29
N GLY A 157 1.85 4.83 17.45
CA GLY A 157 1.55 3.44 17.81
C GLY A 157 0.08 3.09 17.68
N GLY A 158 -0.21 1.95 17.08
CA GLY A 158 -1.57 1.52 16.80
C GLY A 158 -1.62 0.18 16.07
N LYS A 159 -2.72 -0.07 15.38
CA LYS A 159 -2.83 -1.22 14.48
C LYS A 159 -1.88 -1.02 13.28
N VAL A 160 -1.44 -2.14 12.73
CA VAL A 160 -0.64 -2.18 11.52
C VAL A 160 -1.36 -3.06 10.49
N PHE A 161 -1.34 -2.63 9.25
CA PHE A 161 -1.88 -3.41 8.12
C PHE A 161 -0.79 -3.58 7.06
N ILE A 162 -0.69 -4.77 6.50
CA ILE A 162 0.24 -5.10 5.42
C ILE A 162 -0.59 -5.62 4.24
N ASP A 163 -0.53 -4.94 3.11
CA ASP A 163 -1.37 -5.20 1.93
C ASP A 163 -2.87 -5.36 2.30
N GLY A 164 -3.37 -4.46 3.16
CA GLY A 164 -4.76 -4.44 3.63
C GLY A 164 -5.13 -5.50 4.67
N LYS A 165 -4.19 -6.34 5.12
CA LYS A 165 -4.43 -7.35 6.14
C LYS A 165 -3.90 -6.91 7.49
N PRO A 166 -4.66 -7.07 8.58
CA PRO A 166 -4.19 -6.70 9.90
C PRO A 166 -3.01 -7.56 10.33
N PHE A 167 -1.99 -6.90 10.90
CA PHE A 167 -0.81 -7.54 11.46
C PHE A 167 -1.08 -7.90 12.92
N MET A 168 -1.22 -9.20 13.24
CA MET A 168 -1.46 -9.72 14.61
C MET A 168 -2.36 -8.80 15.46
N PRO A 169 -3.64 -8.63 15.14
CA PRO A 169 -4.49 -7.56 15.69
C PRO A 169 -4.69 -7.64 17.21
N ASN A 170 -4.58 -8.83 17.79
CA ASN A 170 -4.73 -9.05 19.24
C ASN A 170 -3.51 -8.61 20.06
N GLU A 171 -2.40 -8.28 19.40
CA GLU A 171 -1.15 -7.86 20.04
C GLU A 171 -0.91 -6.35 19.93
N ALA A 172 -1.77 -5.62 19.23
CA ALA A 172 -1.67 -4.16 19.13
C ALA A 172 -1.78 -3.48 20.52
N PRO A 173 -1.23 -2.26 20.72
CA PRO A 173 -0.65 -1.37 19.73
C PRO A 173 0.81 -1.71 19.37
N TYR A 174 1.22 -1.31 18.15
CA TYR A 174 2.58 -1.48 17.65
C TYR A 174 3.25 -0.14 17.35
N HIS A 175 4.56 -0.08 17.55
CA HIS A 175 5.43 0.97 17.06
C HIS A 175 6.38 0.40 16.02
N LEU A 176 6.58 1.11 14.92
CA LEU A 176 7.53 0.71 13.89
C LEU A 176 8.95 0.78 14.46
N LEU A 177 9.66 -0.34 14.44
CA LEU A 177 10.99 -0.46 14.97
C LEU A 177 12.06 -0.07 13.93
N ILE A 178 11.95 -0.63 12.73
CA ILE A 178 12.84 -0.32 11.59
C ILE A 178 12.00 -0.25 10.31
N SER A 179 12.21 0.83 9.57
CA SER A 179 11.64 1.05 8.23
C SER A 179 12.70 1.06 7.13
N ASP A 180 13.99 1.07 7.47
CA ASP A 180 15.04 1.14 6.47
C ASP A 180 15.27 -0.21 5.81
N ASN A 181 14.93 -0.26 4.52
CA ASN A 181 15.01 -1.44 3.67
C ASN A 181 16.44 -1.88 3.35
N SER A 182 17.46 -1.03 3.61
CA SER A 182 18.83 -1.31 3.22
C SER A 182 19.52 -2.35 4.10
N TYR A 183 18.98 -2.62 5.29
CA TYR A 183 19.62 -3.47 6.29
C TYR A 183 18.83 -4.70 6.71
N THR A 184 17.59 -4.86 6.27
CA THR A 184 16.73 -5.97 6.69
C THR A 184 15.83 -6.47 5.57
N ASP A 185 15.58 -7.77 5.57
CA ASP A 185 14.62 -8.43 4.67
C ASP A 185 13.21 -8.46 5.27
N HIS A 186 12.97 -7.83 6.43
CA HIS A 186 11.71 -7.88 7.14
C HIS A 186 11.35 -6.53 7.76
N LEU A 187 10.06 -6.28 7.91
CA LEU A 187 9.52 -5.19 8.71
C LEU A 187 9.48 -5.59 10.17
N PHE A 188 9.99 -4.74 11.05
CA PHE A 188 10.02 -4.97 12.49
C PHE A 188 9.16 -3.97 13.24
N PHE A 189 8.38 -4.49 14.18
CA PHE A 189 7.51 -3.75 15.07
C PHE A 189 7.78 -4.16 16.52
N THR A 190 7.45 -3.29 17.44
CA THR A 190 7.56 -3.57 18.88
C THR A 190 6.33 -3.07 19.63
N ASN A 191 6.04 -3.71 20.76
CA ASN A 191 5.09 -3.25 21.75
C ASN A 191 5.60 -3.58 23.15
N GLU A 192 4.75 -3.48 24.18
CA GLU A 192 5.17 -3.81 25.57
C GLU A 192 5.57 -5.28 25.75
N ASN A 193 5.02 -6.18 24.94
CA ASN A 193 5.15 -7.62 25.10
C ASN A 193 6.27 -8.23 24.26
N GLY A 194 6.90 -7.47 23.35
CA GLY A 194 7.98 -8.04 22.56
C GLY A 194 8.34 -7.30 21.29
N VAL A 195 9.09 -8.01 20.45
CA VAL A 195 9.48 -7.60 19.10
C VAL A 195 8.86 -8.57 18.10
N TYR A 196 8.28 -8.01 17.06
CA TYR A 196 7.56 -8.72 16.04
C TYR A 196 8.09 -8.34 14.65
N TYR A 197 7.93 -9.23 13.69
CA TYR A 197 8.30 -8.95 12.32
C TYR A 197 7.32 -9.57 11.32
N TYR A 198 7.25 -8.98 10.15
CA TYR A 198 6.58 -9.59 9.02
C TYR A 198 7.61 -10.29 8.14
N ASP A 199 7.47 -11.62 8.06
CA ASP A 199 8.31 -12.45 7.20
C ASP A 199 7.84 -12.31 5.75
N LEU A 200 8.63 -11.63 4.93
CA LEU A 200 8.28 -11.33 3.55
C LEU A 200 8.28 -12.56 2.63
N GLU A 201 9.03 -13.59 2.96
CA GLU A 201 9.01 -14.85 2.20
C GLU A 201 7.78 -15.69 2.52
N GLU A 202 7.52 -15.88 3.82
CA GLU A 202 6.38 -16.66 4.27
C GLU A 202 5.07 -15.86 4.29
N LYS A 203 5.15 -14.53 4.06
CA LYS A 203 4.01 -13.60 4.06
C LYS A 203 3.17 -13.70 5.33
N LYS A 204 3.82 -13.78 6.47
CA LYS A 204 3.16 -13.88 7.77
C LYS A 204 3.86 -13.12 8.89
N ALA A 205 3.07 -12.72 9.86
CA ALA A 205 3.56 -12.12 11.09
C ALA A 205 4.16 -13.18 12.02
N LYS A 206 5.26 -12.81 12.67
CA LYS A 206 5.96 -13.66 13.64
C LYS A 206 6.43 -12.83 14.84
N LYS A 207 6.46 -13.46 16.01
CA LYS A 207 7.10 -12.89 17.19
C LYS A 207 8.58 -13.26 17.17
N ALA A 208 9.43 -12.26 17.31
CA ALA A 208 10.88 -12.42 17.30
C ALA A 208 11.47 -12.54 18.72
N MET A 209 10.87 -11.80 19.68
CA MET A 209 11.34 -11.75 21.06
C MET A 209 10.14 -11.65 22.01
N ASP A 210 10.21 -12.36 23.13
CA ASP A 210 9.17 -12.38 24.16
C ASP A 210 9.23 -11.22 25.16
N SER A 211 10.13 -10.29 24.95
CA SER A 211 10.22 -9.06 25.72
C SER A 211 10.65 -7.91 24.82
N ASN A 212 10.31 -6.68 25.22
CA ASN A 212 10.75 -5.49 24.53
C ASN A 212 12.02 -4.92 25.17
N PRO A 213 13.22 -5.14 24.57
CA PRO A 213 14.47 -4.62 25.09
C PRO A 213 14.61 -3.11 24.93
N PHE A 214 13.75 -2.47 24.13
CA PHE A 214 13.79 -1.03 23.85
C PHE A 214 12.86 -0.22 24.74
N LYS A 215 12.20 -0.85 25.71
CA LYS A 215 11.32 -0.15 26.67
C LYS A 215 12.13 0.90 27.46
N GLY A 216 11.66 2.14 27.41
CA GLY A 216 12.35 3.27 28.06
C GLY A 216 13.51 3.89 27.27
N TYR A 217 13.70 3.45 26.03
CA TYR A 217 14.64 4.06 25.10
C TYR A 217 13.92 4.97 24.10
N LYS A 218 14.59 6.04 23.70
CA LYS A 218 14.18 6.86 22.56
C LYS A 218 14.74 6.25 21.29
N LYS A 219 13.95 6.21 20.24
CA LYS A 219 14.38 5.74 18.92
C LYS A 219 15.06 6.89 18.18
N GLU A 220 16.16 6.59 17.52
CA GLU A 220 16.81 7.43 16.54
C GLU A 220 16.83 6.70 15.18
N ASP A 221 17.18 7.40 14.11
CA ASP A 221 17.27 6.81 12.78
C ASP A 221 18.30 5.67 12.75
N ASN A 222 18.11 4.74 11.79
CA ASN A 222 19.03 3.63 11.52
C ASN A 222 19.16 2.56 12.62
N GLY A 223 18.13 2.38 13.44
CA GLY A 223 18.07 1.28 14.41
C GLY A 223 18.82 1.54 15.71
N TYR A 224 19.21 2.77 15.98
CA TYR A 224 19.74 3.17 17.28
C TYR A 224 18.62 3.53 18.24
N PHE A 225 18.81 3.11 19.51
CA PHE A 225 17.94 3.41 20.63
C PHE A 225 18.81 3.90 21.79
N TYR A 226 18.42 4.98 22.44
CA TYR A 226 19.23 5.56 23.52
C TYR A 226 18.37 6.00 24.70
N ASN A 227 18.99 5.97 25.86
CA ASN A 227 18.52 6.64 27.06
C ASN A 227 19.70 7.36 27.74
N GLU A 228 19.52 7.91 28.96
CA GLU A 228 20.55 8.64 29.67
C GLU A 228 21.82 7.82 29.99
N LYS A 229 21.73 6.49 29.97
CA LYS A 229 22.82 5.59 30.41
C LYS A 229 23.38 4.73 29.28
N ASN A 230 22.58 4.38 28.29
CA ASN A 230 22.92 3.35 27.29
C ASN A 230 22.50 3.74 25.90
N ILE A 231 23.23 3.21 24.92
CA ILE A 231 22.87 3.18 23.51
C ILE A 231 22.73 1.71 23.10
N LEU A 232 21.59 1.36 22.53
CA LEU A 232 21.34 0.04 21.93
C LEU A 232 21.29 0.17 20.41
N PHE A 233 21.90 -0.78 19.74
CA PHE A 233 21.83 -0.88 18.30
C PHE A 233 21.10 -2.15 17.88
N PHE A 234 19.97 -2.00 17.21
CA PHE A 234 19.20 -3.10 16.67
C PHE A 234 19.53 -3.27 15.19
N ARG A 235 20.26 -4.32 14.89
CA ARG A 235 20.58 -4.72 13.51
C ARG A 235 20.20 -6.18 13.29
N PRO A 236 19.00 -6.44 12.75
CA PRO A 236 18.64 -7.80 12.34
C PRO A 236 19.57 -8.24 11.20
N ARG A 237 20.18 -9.41 11.35
CA ARG A 237 21.02 -9.99 10.31
C ARG A 237 20.32 -11.17 9.66
N THR A 238 20.16 -11.10 8.36
CA THR A 238 19.91 -12.27 7.51
C THR A 238 21.25 -12.76 6.98
N HIS A 239 21.64 -13.99 7.28
CA HIS A 239 22.83 -14.59 6.73
C HIS A 239 22.51 -15.35 5.45
N ILE A 240 23.10 -14.88 4.34
CA ILE A 240 23.17 -15.65 3.10
C ILE A 240 24.56 -16.28 3.07
N ALA A 241 24.66 -17.58 3.29
CA ALA A 241 25.88 -18.31 3.10
C ALA A 241 25.66 -19.36 1.98
N ARG A 242 26.37 -19.20 0.87
CA ARG A 242 26.45 -20.17 -0.25
C ARG A 242 25.09 -20.72 -0.71
N GLY A 243 24.14 -19.82 -1.02
CA GLY A 243 22.83 -20.19 -1.57
C GLY A 243 21.84 -20.80 -0.58
N ARG A 244 22.14 -20.81 0.72
CA ARG A 244 21.19 -21.16 1.78
C ARG A 244 20.98 -19.98 2.71
N ARG A 245 19.73 -19.55 2.87
CA ARG A 245 19.37 -18.55 3.86
C ARG A 245 19.29 -19.21 5.24
N TYR A 246 20.11 -18.76 6.17
CA TYR A 246 19.95 -19.09 7.57
C TYR A 246 19.19 -17.97 8.26
N LYS A 247 18.01 -18.29 8.80
CA LYS A 247 17.25 -17.38 9.66
C LYS A 247 17.90 -17.37 11.04
N GLY A 248 18.57 -16.30 11.38
CA GLY A 248 19.09 -16.09 12.73
C GLY A 248 18.97 -14.61 13.08
N MET A 249 18.23 -14.30 14.13
CA MET A 249 18.34 -13.01 14.77
C MET A 249 19.55 -13.06 15.70
N THR A 250 20.57 -12.29 15.39
CA THR A 250 21.71 -12.13 16.30
C THR A 250 21.65 -10.77 16.94
N GLY A 251 21.41 -10.79 18.19
CA GLY A 251 21.76 -9.93 19.30
C GLY A 251 21.96 -8.44 19.12
N TYR A 252 21.72 -7.78 20.22
CA TYR A 252 22.17 -6.41 20.48
C TYR A 252 23.66 -6.45 20.80
N SER A 253 24.39 -5.42 20.39
CA SER A 253 25.66 -5.06 21.03
C SER A 253 25.40 -3.84 21.93
N THR A 254 25.72 -3.96 23.19
CA THR A 254 25.81 -2.84 24.11
C THR A 254 27.11 -2.07 23.86
#